data_afe929770865fb70b65a2345b8ee67ab
#
_entry.id   afe929770865fb70b65a2345b8ee67ab
#
_cell.length_a   1.000
_cell.length_b   1.000
_cell.length_c   1.000
_cell.angle_alpha   90.00
_cell.angle_beta   90.00
_cell.angle_gamma   90.00
#
_symmetry.space_group_name_H-M   'P 1'
#
loop_
_entity.id
_entity.type
_entity.pdbx_description
1 polymer ?
#
loop_
_entity_poly.entity_id
_entity_poly.type
_entity_poly.pdbx_seq_one_letter_code
_entity_poly.pdbx_strand_id
1 'polypeptide(L)'
;MKRRLLINILLLAVGFIQSAALYADHGTFRFAQITDIHFSPNNPNPTEDLLRTVAQINATDSIDFVLVTGDIAEEGDRATMLKVKETLDLLKVKYYIILGNHETKWSDSGCTAFEEIFGGERFEFEHKGILFLGFNSGPLMRMANGHVVP
;
A
#
# COMPACT_ATOMS: atom_id res chain seq x y z
N MET A 1 44.06 -35.98 -16.49
CA MET A 1 43.92 -34.51 -16.56
C MET A 1 42.64 -34.07 -17.29
N LYS A 2 42.36 -34.55 -18.48
CA LYS A 2 41.17 -34.13 -19.31
C LYS A 2 39.81 -34.34 -18.62
N ARG A 3 39.62 -35.42 -17.86
CA ARG A 3 38.34 -35.74 -17.20
C ARG A 3 38.01 -34.78 -16.01
N ARG A 4 39.04 -34.36 -15.26
CA ARG A 4 38.86 -33.39 -14.13
C ARG A 4 38.57 -31.97 -14.65
N LEU A 5 39.16 -31.61 -15.79
CA LEU A 5 38.91 -30.32 -16.42
C LEU A 5 37.46 -30.21 -16.95
N LEU A 6 36.92 -31.27 -17.55
CA LEU A 6 35.52 -31.32 -18.01
C LEU A 6 34.51 -31.23 -16.86
N ILE A 7 34.79 -31.88 -15.73
CA ILE A 7 33.92 -31.81 -14.55
C ILE A 7 33.90 -30.41 -13.95
N ASN A 8 35.05 -29.74 -13.88
CA ASN A 8 35.14 -28.37 -13.38
C ASN A 8 34.45 -27.35 -14.30
N ILE A 9 34.51 -27.53 -15.61
CA ILE A 9 33.80 -26.68 -16.57
C ILE A 9 32.28 -26.91 -16.46
N LEU A 10 31.84 -28.15 -16.26
CA LEU A 10 30.42 -28.47 -16.09
C LEU A 10 29.87 -27.88 -14.77
N LEU A 11 30.60 -27.94 -13.67
CA LEU A 11 30.22 -27.33 -12.39
C LEU A 11 30.18 -25.79 -12.47
N LEU A 12 31.11 -25.17 -13.17
CA LEU A 12 31.08 -23.71 -13.43
C LEU A 12 29.89 -23.32 -14.30
N ALA A 13 29.57 -24.10 -15.34
CA ALA A 13 28.42 -23.84 -16.21
C ALA A 13 27.08 -24.00 -15.43
N VAL A 14 26.95 -25.01 -14.59
CA VAL A 14 25.77 -25.21 -13.73
C VAL A 14 25.63 -24.07 -12.72
N GLY A 15 26.73 -23.62 -12.12
CA GLY A 15 26.74 -22.47 -11.21
C GLY A 15 26.34 -21.15 -11.88
N PHE A 16 26.74 -20.95 -13.12
CA PHE A 16 26.36 -19.78 -13.93
C PHE A 16 24.87 -19.82 -14.34
N ILE A 17 24.33 -21.00 -14.66
CA ILE A 17 22.91 -21.15 -14.99
C ILE A 17 22.03 -20.91 -13.76
N GLN A 18 22.47 -21.35 -12.58
CA GLN A 18 21.73 -21.09 -11.32
C GLN A 18 21.79 -19.62 -10.91
N SER A 19 22.90 -18.91 -11.15
CA SER A 19 22.95 -17.47 -10.85
C SER A 19 22.16 -16.61 -11.85
N ALA A 20 22.02 -17.05 -13.09
CA ALA A 20 21.17 -16.37 -14.07
C ALA A 20 19.66 -16.57 -13.80
N ALA A 21 19.29 -17.68 -13.19
CA ALA A 21 17.89 -17.97 -12.79
C ALA A 21 17.43 -17.12 -11.56
N LEU A 22 18.36 -16.48 -10.83
CA LEU A 22 18.06 -15.58 -9.72
C LEU A 22 17.71 -14.16 -10.15
N TYR A 23 17.94 -13.82 -11.40
CA TYR A 23 17.37 -12.60 -12.01
C TYR A 23 16.05 -12.97 -12.67
N ALA A 24 15.04 -13.30 -11.85
CA ALA A 24 13.69 -13.37 -12.36
C ALA A 24 13.36 -12.00 -12.97
N ASP A 25 12.93 -11.99 -14.22
CA ASP A 25 12.33 -10.80 -14.82
C ASP A 25 11.07 -10.48 -14.02
N HIS A 26 11.21 -9.57 -13.07
CA HIS A 26 10.11 -9.15 -12.20
C HIS A 26 9.03 -8.37 -12.97
N GLY A 27 9.19 -8.25 -14.29
CA GLY A 27 8.25 -7.55 -15.15
C GLY A 27 8.01 -6.10 -14.71
N THR A 28 7.51 -5.29 -15.60
CA THR A 28 7.05 -3.95 -15.23
C THR A 28 5.68 -4.01 -14.56
N PHE A 29 5.42 -3.14 -13.60
CA PHE A 29 4.10 -2.93 -13.00
C PHE A 29 3.88 -1.43 -12.75
N ARG A 30 2.64 -1.07 -12.55
CA ARG A 30 2.23 0.29 -12.23
C ARG A 30 1.30 0.28 -11.03
N PHE A 31 1.47 1.25 -10.17
CA PHE A 31 0.53 1.49 -9.08
C PHE A 31 0.21 2.98 -8.98
N ALA A 32 -0.94 3.28 -8.43
CA ALA A 32 -1.29 4.63 -8.04
C ALA A 32 -1.08 4.79 -6.53
N GLN A 33 -0.65 5.97 -6.11
CA GLN A 33 -0.61 6.35 -4.70
C GLN A 33 -1.60 7.49 -4.47
N ILE A 34 -2.41 7.35 -3.43
CA ILE A 34 -3.33 8.37 -2.92
C ILE A 34 -2.92 8.66 -1.49
N THR A 35 -2.84 9.93 -1.15
CA THR A 35 -2.50 10.38 0.21
C THR A 35 -3.23 11.67 0.52
N ASP A 36 -3.38 11.99 1.78
CA ASP A 36 -3.90 13.30 2.24
C ASP A 36 -5.27 13.64 1.62
N ILE A 37 -6.20 12.68 1.67
CA ILE A 37 -7.55 12.84 1.10
C ILE A 37 -8.33 13.89 1.89
N HIS A 38 -8.18 13.92 3.22
CA HIS A 38 -8.85 14.85 4.13
C HIS A 38 -10.37 14.92 3.87
N PHE A 39 -10.98 13.75 3.67
CA PHE A 39 -12.41 13.66 3.46
C PHE A 39 -13.15 14.30 4.64
N SER A 40 -14.07 15.20 4.36
CA SER A 40 -14.87 15.87 5.39
C SER A 40 -16.33 15.96 4.94
N PRO A 41 -17.30 15.59 5.80
CA PRO A 41 -18.70 15.72 5.49
C PRO A 41 -19.15 17.18 5.33
N ASN A 42 -18.38 18.12 5.88
CA ASN A 42 -18.66 19.55 5.83
C ASN A 42 -18.03 20.26 4.61
N ASN A 43 -17.21 19.55 3.85
CA ASN A 43 -16.57 20.05 2.64
C ASN A 43 -16.80 19.05 1.49
N PRO A 44 -17.60 19.40 0.46
CA PRO A 44 -17.87 18.48 -0.64
C PRO A 44 -16.66 18.24 -1.56
N ASN A 45 -15.69 19.17 -1.61
CA ASN A 45 -14.58 19.10 -2.55
C ASN A 45 -13.74 17.82 -2.40
N PRO A 46 -13.29 17.42 -1.20
CA PRO A 46 -12.53 16.16 -1.04
C PRO A 46 -13.32 14.93 -1.49
N THR A 47 -14.63 14.91 -1.30
CA THR A 47 -15.50 13.81 -1.74
C THR A 47 -15.52 13.70 -3.26
N GLU A 48 -15.76 14.82 -3.94
CA GLU A 48 -15.79 14.89 -5.40
C GLU A 48 -14.41 14.57 -6.00
N ASP A 49 -13.33 15.05 -5.35
CA ASP A 49 -11.97 14.80 -5.78
C ASP A 49 -11.60 13.33 -5.63
N LEU A 50 -12.00 12.67 -4.55
CA LEU A 50 -11.78 11.23 -4.38
C LEU A 50 -12.55 10.41 -5.41
N LEU A 51 -13.83 10.72 -5.66
CA LEU A 51 -14.63 10.06 -6.69
C LEU A 51 -14.00 10.22 -8.08
N ARG A 52 -13.53 11.44 -8.40
CA ARG A 52 -12.82 11.73 -9.65
C ARG A 52 -11.52 10.96 -9.76
N THR A 53 -10.73 10.90 -8.68
CA THR A 53 -9.48 10.14 -8.61
C THR A 53 -9.71 8.66 -8.84
N VAL A 54 -10.71 8.06 -8.17
CA VAL A 54 -11.10 6.66 -8.38
C VAL A 54 -11.51 6.41 -9.82
N ALA A 55 -12.30 7.30 -10.41
CA ALA A 55 -12.72 7.19 -11.81
C ALA A 55 -11.52 7.27 -12.77
N GLN A 56 -10.57 8.15 -12.53
CA GLN A 56 -9.33 8.27 -13.31
C GLN A 56 -8.45 7.02 -13.21
N ILE A 57 -8.26 6.50 -12.01
CA ILE A 57 -7.50 5.24 -11.80
C ILE A 57 -8.19 4.11 -12.55
N ASN A 58 -9.50 3.98 -12.43
CA ASN A 58 -10.29 2.94 -13.10
C ASN A 58 -10.29 3.05 -14.64
N ALA A 59 -10.01 4.23 -15.16
CA ALA A 59 -9.88 4.51 -16.60
C ALA A 59 -8.44 4.41 -17.11
N THR A 60 -7.47 4.31 -16.21
CA THR A 60 -6.05 4.20 -16.56
C THR A 60 -5.68 2.73 -16.76
N ASP A 61 -5.19 2.41 -17.95
CA ASP A 61 -4.76 1.05 -18.25
C ASP A 61 -3.53 0.64 -17.43
N SER A 62 -3.48 -0.63 -17.08
CA SER A 62 -2.30 -1.27 -16.48
C SER A 62 -1.93 -0.76 -15.08
N ILE A 63 -2.86 -0.25 -14.29
CA ILE A 63 -2.68 -0.09 -12.86
C ILE A 63 -2.92 -1.45 -12.20
N ASP A 64 -1.90 -1.98 -11.51
CA ASP A 64 -1.96 -3.30 -10.87
C ASP A 64 -2.61 -3.21 -9.47
N PHE A 65 -2.34 -2.12 -8.73
CA PHE A 65 -2.91 -1.87 -7.39
C PHE A 65 -2.82 -0.39 -7.01
N VAL A 66 -3.43 -0.04 -5.88
CA VAL A 66 -3.39 1.31 -5.30
C VAL A 66 -2.81 1.26 -3.89
N LEU A 67 -1.97 2.23 -3.53
CA LEU A 67 -1.51 2.47 -2.17
C LEU A 67 -2.21 3.73 -1.63
N VAL A 68 -2.81 3.63 -0.44
CA VAL A 68 -3.42 4.75 0.26
C VAL A 68 -2.62 4.98 1.54
N THR A 69 -1.95 6.14 1.61
CA THR A 69 -0.90 6.37 2.62
C THR A 69 -1.27 7.41 3.66
N GLY A 70 -2.49 7.29 4.21
CA GLY A 70 -2.94 8.01 5.39
C GLY A 70 -3.64 9.33 5.12
N ASP A 71 -4.07 9.96 6.21
CA ASP A 71 -4.83 11.20 6.27
C ASP A 71 -6.06 11.17 5.33
N ILE A 72 -6.84 10.07 5.47
CA ILE A 72 -8.00 9.82 4.61
C ILE A 72 -9.24 10.60 5.05
N ALA A 73 -9.36 10.89 6.34
CA ALA A 73 -10.46 11.63 6.94
C ALA A 73 -9.93 12.84 7.72
N GLU A 74 -10.57 14.01 7.60
CA GLU A 74 -10.14 15.22 8.29
C GLU A 74 -10.15 15.08 9.81
N GLU A 75 -11.17 14.46 10.38
CA GLU A 75 -11.33 14.28 11.82
C GLU A 75 -11.17 12.83 12.27
N GLY A 76 -10.89 11.90 11.38
CA GLY A 76 -10.67 10.49 11.69
C GLY A 76 -11.87 9.79 12.34
N ASP A 77 -13.08 10.34 12.21
CA ASP A 77 -14.28 9.73 12.77
C ASP A 77 -14.75 8.52 11.94
N ARG A 78 -15.38 7.57 12.62
CA ARG A 78 -15.81 6.31 12.03
C ARG A 78 -16.75 6.50 10.83
N ALA A 79 -17.69 7.43 10.92
CA ALA A 79 -18.68 7.62 9.86
C ALA A 79 -18.04 8.16 8.58
N THR A 80 -17.09 9.07 8.72
CA THR A 80 -16.30 9.62 7.62
C THR A 80 -15.41 8.55 7.00
N MET A 81 -14.70 7.75 7.79
CA MET A 81 -13.86 6.66 7.29
C MET A 81 -14.67 5.59 6.54
N LEU A 82 -15.89 5.28 6.96
CA LEU A 82 -16.79 4.38 6.21
C LEU A 82 -17.15 4.92 4.84
N LYS A 83 -17.42 6.22 4.70
CA LYS A 83 -17.68 6.85 3.40
C LYS A 83 -16.47 6.83 2.49
N VAL A 84 -15.27 7.07 3.04
CA VAL A 84 -14.02 6.91 2.29
C VAL A 84 -13.88 5.49 1.79
N LYS A 85 -14.12 4.50 2.66
CA LYS A 85 -14.08 3.09 2.27
C LYS A 85 -15.06 2.77 1.16
N GLU A 86 -16.31 3.20 1.28
CA GLU A 86 -17.34 3.01 0.23
C GLU A 86 -16.87 3.57 -1.12
N THR A 87 -16.17 4.71 -1.12
CA THR A 87 -15.63 5.32 -2.34
C THR A 87 -14.42 4.55 -2.87
N LEU A 88 -13.49 4.14 -2.01
CA LEU A 88 -12.33 3.34 -2.41
C LEU A 88 -12.72 1.95 -2.91
N ASP A 89 -13.80 1.37 -2.39
CA ASP A 89 -14.34 0.07 -2.83
C ASP A 89 -14.88 0.11 -4.28
N LEU A 90 -15.03 1.29 -4.88
CA LEU A 90 -15.31 1.46 -6.32
C LEU A 90 -14.08 1.24 -7.21
N LEU A 91 -12.89 1.14 -6.67
CA LEU A 91 -11.67 0.78 -7.41
C LEU A 91 -11.82 -0.61 -8.02
N LYS A 92 -11.45 -0.75 -9.29
CA LYS A 92 -11.45 -2.04 -10.00
C LYS A 92 -10.24 -2.92 -9.66
N VAL A 93 -9.21 -2.33 -9.05
CA VAL A 93 -7.99 -2.98 -8.62
C VAL A 93 -7.92 -2.96 -7.09
N LYS A 94 -7.15 -3.88 -6.53
CA LYS A 94 -6.96 -3.96 -5.09
C LYS A 94 -6.26 -2.70 -4.58
N TYR A 95 -6.70 -2.19 -3.43
CA TYR A 95 -5.96 -1.16 -2.71
C TYR A 95 -5.43 -1.69 -1.38
N TYR A 96 -4.34 -1.11 -0.93
CA TYR A 96 -3.71 -1.34 0.36
C TYR A 96 -3.61 -0.01 1.06
N ILE A 97 -3.98 0.02 2.32
CA ILE A 97 -4.15 1.27 3.06
C ILE A 97 -3.44 1.22 4.41
N ILE A 98 -2.84 2.33 4.77
CA ILE A 98 -2.38 2.62 6.13
C ILE A 98 -3.03 3.90 6.61
N LEU A 99 -3.12 4.05 7.91
CA LEU A 99 -3.62 5.26 8.54
C LEU A 99 -2.56 6.37 8.58
N GLY A 100 -3.01 7.59 8.70
CA GLY A 100 -2.18 8.76 8.98
C GLY A 100 -2.40 9.30 10.40
N ASN A 101 -1.90 10.50 10.66
CA ASN A 101 -2.06 11.10 11.97
C ASN A 101 -3.50 11.61 12.22
N HIS A 102 -4.27 11.91 11.18
CA HIS A 102 -5.66 12.33 11.33
C HIS A 102 -6.55 11.21 11.87
N GLU A 103 -6.33 9.97 11.46
CA GLU A 103 -7.07 8.81 11.94
C GLU A 103 -6.78 8.45 13.40
N THR A 104 -5.65 8.93 13.95
CA THR A 104 -5.26 8.66 15.34
C THR A 104 -5.39 9.89 16.24
N LYS A 105 -4.89 11.04 15.80
CA LYS A 105 -4.82 12.25 16.60
C LYS A 105 -6.19 12.88 16.84
N TRP A 106 -7.02 12.91 15.83
CA TRP A 106 -8.34 13.56 15.87
C TRP A 106 -9.49 12.57 16.10
N SER A 107 -9.20 11.28 16.01
CA SER A 107 -10.17 10.23 16.29
C SER A 107 -10.39 10.04 17.79
N ASP A 108 -11.64 9.87 18.20
CA ASP A 108 -11.99 9.51 19.58
C ASP A 108 -11.63 8.05 19.92
N SER A 109 -11.51 7.21 18.92
CA SER A 109 -11.17 5.77 19.06
C SER A 109 -9.68 5.47 18.92
N GLY A 110 -8.81 6.48 18.66
CA GLY A 110 -7.45 6.24 18.23
C GLY A 110 -7.45 5.46 16.89
N CYS A 111 -6.59 4.47 16.74
CA CYS A 111 -6.53 3.65 15.53
C CYS A 111 -7.62 2.56 15.46
N THR A 112 -8.35 2.27 16.56
CA THR A 112 -9.28 1.13 16.64
C THR A 112 -10.36 1.15 15.57
N ALA A 113 -10.99 2.30 15.31
CA ALA A 113 -12.00 2.39 14.26
C ALA A 113 -11.44 2.14 12.87
N PHE A 114 -10.22 2.59 12.61
CA PHE A 114 -9.54 2.33 11.35
C PHE A 114 -9.25 0.83 11.17
N GLU A 115 -8.71 0.17 12.20
CA GLU A 115 -8.43 -1.27 12.17
C GLU A 115 -9.69 -2.10 11.90
N GLU A 116 -10.80 -1.76 12.55
CA GLU A 116 -12.07 -2.44 12.33
C GLU A 116 -12.63 -2.25 10.92
N ILE A 117 -12.44 -1.07 10.32
CA ILE A 117 -12.96 -0.74 9.00
C ILE A 117 -12.10 -1.30 7.89
N PHE A 118 -10.76 -1.19 8.01
CA PHE A 118 -9.81 -1.51 6.95
C PHE A 118 -9.01 -2.80 7.19
N GLY A 119 -9.15 -3.42 8.36
CA GLY A 119 -8.56 -4.72 8.66
C GLY A 119 -7.17 -4.67 9.28
N GLY A 120 -6.69 -3.51 9.65
CA GLY A 120 -5.40 -3.33 10.35
C GLY A 120 -4.67 -2.05 9.96
N GLU A 121 -3.61 -1.75 10.70
CA GLU A 121 -2.75 -0.57 10.49
C GLU A 121 -1.48 -0.86 9.68
N ARG A 122 -1.38 -2.07 9.16
CA ARG A 122 -0.22 -2.56 8.41
C ARG A 122 -0.69 -3.39 7.24
N PHE A 123 0.14 -3.43 6.21
CA PHE A 123 -0.02 -4.41 5.15
C PHE A 123 1.31 -5.00 4.74
N GLU A 124 1.24 -6.22 4.24
CA GLU A 124 2.33 -6.92 3.58
C GLU A 124 1.76 -7.65 2.37
N PHE A 125 2.37 -7.48 1.23
CA PHE A 125 2.04 -8.25 0.04
C PHE A 125 3.23 -8.31 -0.91
N GLU A 126 3.24 -9.36 -1.73
CA GLU A 126 4.21 -9.49 -2.80
C GLU A 126 3.53 -9.24 -4.15
N HIS A 127 4.19 -8.48 -5.02
CA HIS A 127 3.77 -8.28 -6.38
C HIS A 127 4.97 -8.38 -7.31
N LYS A 128 4.92 -9.33 -8.27
CA LYS A 128 6.00 -9.60 -9.23
C LYS A 128 7.39 -9.72 -8.57
N GLY A 129 7.46 -10.44 -7.45
CA GLY A 129 8.71 -10.68 -6.71
C GLY A 129 9.22 -9.49 -5.88
N ILE A 130 8.45 -8.42 -5.78
CA ILE A 130 8.76 -7.27 -4.91
C ILE A 130 7.84 -7.31 -3.70
N LEU A 131 8.44 -7.27 -2.52
CA LEU A 131 7.72 -7.21 -1.26
C LEU A 131 7.36 -5.76 -0.92
N PHE A 132 6.09 -5.50 -0.70
CA PHE A 132 5.54 -4.21 -0.26
C PHE A 132 5.15 -4.31 1.21
N LEU A 133 5.66 -3.37 2.00
CA LEU A 133 5.39 -3.27 3.42
C LEU A 133 4.82 -1.88 3.73
N GLY A 134 3.67 -1.84 4.37
CA GLY A 134 3.08 -0.61 4.88
C GLY A 134 3.01 -0.64 6.41
N PHE A 135 3.49 0.42 7.05
CA PHE A 135 3.51 0.55 8.50
C PHE A 135 2.86 1.86 8.92
N ASN A 136 2.11 1.79 10.00
CA ASN A 136 1.73 2.99 10.72
C ASN A 136 2.99 3.64 11.32
N SER A 137 3.30 4.85 10.88
CA SER A 137 4.36 5.69 11.47
C SER A 137 3.76 6.85 12.30
N GLY A 138 2.44 6.94 12.35
CA GLY A 138 1.72 7.94 13.12
C GLY A 138 1.68 7.63 14.62
N PRO A 139 1.25 8.57 15.43
CA PRO A 139 1.08 8.37 16.86
C PRO A 139 -0.11 7.45 17.13
N LEU A 140 -0.03 6.67 18.22
CA LEU A 140 -1.12 5.78 18.62
C LEU A 140 -2.35 6.54 19.16
N MET A 141 -2.15 7.72 19.71
CA MET A 141 -3.22 8.58 20.26
C MET A 141 -2.78 10.05 20.28
N ARG A 142 -3.64 10.98 19.89
CA ARG A 142 -3.60 12.46 20.04
C ARG A 142 -2.21 13.15 20.15
N MET A 143 -1.16 12.53 19.67
CA MET A 143 0.21 13.04 19.68
C MET A 143 0.68 13.32 18.25
N ALA A 144 1.54 14.31 18.09
CA ALA A 144 2.09 14.69 16.78
C ALA A 144 3.37 13.94 16.39
N ASN A 145 3.94 13.17 17.33
CA ASN A 145 5.22 12.49 17.14
C ASN A 145 4.99 11.07 16.65
N GLY A 146 5.35 10.80 15.41
CA GLY A 146 5.30 9.47 14.86
C GLY A 146 6.48 8.59 15.30
N HIS A 147 6.25 7.28 15.38
CA HIS A 147 7.28 6.27 15.55
C HIS A 147 6.80 4.94 14.97
N VAL A 148 7.72 4.12 14.55
CA VAL A 148 7.40 2.77 14.10
C VAL A 148 7.50 1.84 15.32
N VAL A 149 6.41 1.12 15.59
CA VAL A 149 6.40 0.09 16.63
C VAL A 149 6.92 -1.21 16.01
N PRO A 150 7.91 -1.86 16.62
CA PRO A 150 8.49 -3.11 16.11
C PRO A 150 7.49 -4.28 16.13
#